data_42f6e28deeee94733c392e89e2051c24
#
_entry.id   42f6e28deeee94733c392e89e2051c24
#
_cell.length_a   1.000
_cell.length_b   1.000
_cell.length_c   1.000
_cell.angle_alpha   90.00
_cell.angle_beta   90.00
_cell.angle_gamma   90.00
#
_symmetry.space_group_name_H-M   'P 1'
#
loop_
_entity.id
_entity.type
_entity.pdbx_description
1 polymer ?
#
loop_
_entity_poly.entity_id
_entity_poly.type
_entity_poly.pdbx_seq_one_letter_code
_entity_poly.pdbx_strand_id
1 'polypeptide(L)'
;MVGGKSPRQYIWEAIRAVNAGPKALTIYTVARKSNQDDQAVRAYFRDMEKAGIVSKIRNIDRRDSEWTLLKDEGVEAPRVNHHGKRSTHAGGVENIWRALRILGEFTAAEAAAAASVNGVCISEFGAHVYLSGLAKAGYVTRKGGTAGCKTRFRLVPSRYTGPKHPIYQRDFDQVYDPNLDQVVWRKADQVVSE
;
A
#
# COMPACT_ATOMS: atom_id res chain seq x y z
N MET A 1 -14.21 12.38 0.87
CA MET A 1 -13.12 11.93 -0.02
C MET A 1 -12.96 10.45 0.23
N VAL A 2 -13.57 9.64 -0.62
CA VAL A 2 -13.57 8.19 -0.49
C VAL A 2 -12.18 7.69 -0.88
N GLY A 3 -11.49 6.97 0.01
CA GLY A 3 -10.20 6.34 -0.24
C GLY A 3 -9.11 7.25 -0.77
N GLY A 4 -8.55 8.15 0.05
CA GLY A 4 -7.48 9.04 -0.37
C GLY A 4 -6.34 8.29 -1.06
N LYS A 5 -5.93 8.76 -2.24
CA LYS A 5 -4.77 8.20 -2.96
C LYS A 5 -3.53 8.36 -2.07
N SER A 6 -2.64 7.37 -2.10
CA SER A 6 -1.37 7.48 -1.39
C SER A 6 -0.49 8.61 -1.99
N PRO A 7 0.42 9.23 -1.21
CA PRO A 7 1.37 10.20 -1.73
C PRO A 7 2.13 9.71 -2.97
N ARG A 8 2.51 8.42 -3.00
CA ARG A 8 3.18 7.78 -4.15
C ARG A 8 2.30 7.77 -5.40
N GLN A 9 0.99 7.58 -5.24
CA GLN A 9 0.05 7.57 -6.36
C GLN A 9 -0.08 8.97 -6.98
N TYR A 10 -0.15 10.02 -6.17
CA TYR A 10 -0.15 11.40 -6.66
C TYR A 10 1.15 11.73 -7.41
N ILE A 11 2.30 11.32 -6.88
CA ILE A 11 3.60 11.53 -7.55
C ILE A 11 3.64 10.77 -8.88
N TRP A 12 3.20 9.51 -8.93
CA TRP A 12 3.21 8.69 -10.14
C TRP A 12 2.31 9.27 -11.24
N GLU A 13 1.10 9.66 -10.91
CA GLU A 13 0.18 10.32 -11.84
C GLU A 13 0.77 11.64 -12.37
N ALA A 14 1.44 12.41 -11.52
CA ALA A 14 2.15 13.62 -11.93
C ALA A 14 3.31 13.33 -12.87
N ILE A 15 4.12 12.29 -12.61
CA ILE A 15 5.21 11.84 -13.50
C ILE A 15 4.66 11.52 -14.89
N ARG A 16 3.64 10.67 -14.97
CA ARG A 16 3.01 10.29 -16.25
C ARG A 16 2.45 11.50 -17.00
N ALA A 17 1.76 12.39 -16.28
CA ALA A 17 1.17 13.59 -16.85
C ALA A 17 2.20 14.65 -17.29
N VAL A 18 3.35 14.77 -16.60
CA VAL A 18 4.46 15.64 -17.02
C VAL A 18 5.19 15.03 -18.21
N ASN A 19 5.45 13.72 -18.18
CA ASN A 19 6.12 13.00 -19.27
C ASN A 19 5.31 13.03 -20.59
N ALA A 20 4.00 13.07 -20.52
CA ALA A 20 3.12 13.21 -21.69
C ALA A 20 2.99 14.66 -22.20
N GLY A 21 3.48 15.64 -21.46
CA GLY A 21 3.37 17.06 -21.76
C GLY A 21 4.68 17.68 -22.26
N PRO A 22 4.67 18.98 -22.57
CA PRO A 22 5.84 19.70 -23.11
C PRO A 22 6.89 20.07 -22.06
N LYS A 23 6.59 19.89 -20.77
CA LYS A 23 7.49 20.29 -19.67
C LYS A 23 8.50 19.18 -19.36
N ALA A 24 9.75 19.58 -19.07
CA ALA A 24 10.77 18.64 -18.62
C ALA A 24 10.35 17.93 -17.32
N LEU A 25 10.60 16.63 -17.26
CA LEU A 25 10.37 15.83 -16.07
C LEU A 25 11.47 16.13 -15.05
N THR A 26 11.17 16.98 -14.08
CA THR A 26 12.05 17.36 -12.98
C THR A 26 11.38 17.10 -11.64
N ILE A 27 12.17 17.04 -10.55
CA ILE A 27 11.61 16.92 -9.20
C ILE A 27 10.67 18.09 -8.92
N TYR A 28 11.06 19.32 -9.31
CA TYR A 28 10.24 20.50 -9.12
C TYR A 28 8.89 20.43 -9.84
N THR A 29 8.88 20.09 -11.14
CA THR A 29 7.64 20.01 -11.93
C THR A 29 6.68 18.95 -11.38
N VAL A 30 7.21 17.81 -10.93
CA VAL A 30 6.41 16.74 -10.34
C VAL A 30 5.90 17.11 -8.95
N ALA A 31 6.74 17.72 -8.09
CA ALA A 31 6.32 18.15 -6.76
C ALA A 31 5.16 19.16 -6.82
N ARG A 32 5.27 20.16 -7.70
CA ARG A 32 4.20 21.16 -7.90
C ARG A 32 2.90 20.52 -8.43
N LYS A 33 3.02 19.59 -9.39
CA LYS A 33 1.85 18.94 -9.99
C LYS A 33 1.17 17.94 -9.05
N SER A 34 1.94 17.23 -8.23
CA SER A 34 1.42 16.24 -7.27
C SER A 34 0.98 16.84 -5.94
N ASN A 35 1.31 18.11 -5.68
CA ASN A 35 1.16 18.74 -4.36
C ASN A 35 1.83 17.93 -3.23
N GLN A 36 3.03 17.39 -3.52
CA GLN A 36 3.83 16.64 -2.58
C GLN A 36 5.15 17.37 -2.30
N ASP A 37 5.75 17.06 -1.15
CA ASP A 37 7.03 17.62 -0.75
C ASP A 37 8.16 17.17 -1.68
N ASP A 38 9.10 18.08 -1.99
CA ASP A 38 10.26 17.83 -2.85
C ASP A 38 11.10 16.63 -2.35
N GLN A 39 11.20 16.44 -1.03
CA GLN A 39 11.98 15.35 -0.44
C GLN A 39 11.29 13.99 -0.70
N ALA A 40 9.99 13.93 -0.57
CA ALA A 40 9.20 12.73 -0.86
C ALA A 40 9.29 12.36 -2.35
N VAL A 41 9.17 13.35 -3.25
CA VAL A 41 9.34 13.16 -4.70
C VAL A 41 10.74 12.66 -5.01
N ARG A 42 11.78 13.28 -4.45
CA ARG A 42 13.20 12.89 -4.64
C ARG A 42 13.45 11.46 -4.16
N ALA A 43 12.93 11.09 -3.00
CA ALA A 43 13.08 9.73 -2.48
C ALA A 43 12.45 8.70 -3.42
N TYR A 44 11.26 9.00 -3.93
CA TYR A 44 10.56 8.11 -4.86
C TYR A 44 11.28 8.00 -6.22
N PHE A 45 11.80 9.11 -6.78
CA PHE A 45 12.59 9.07 -8.01
C PHE A 45 13.86 8.23 -7.86
N ARG A 46 14.59 8.36 -6.74
CA ARG A 46 15.77 7.55 -6.45
C ARG A 46 15.44 6.05 -6.37
N ASP A 47 14.32 5.70 -5.76
CA ASP A 47 13.90 4.31 -5.65
C ASP A 47 13.47 3.74 -7.02
N MET A 48 12.78 4.55 -7.85
CA MET A 48 12.40 4.19 -9.21
C MET A 48 13.61 4.13 -10.17
N GLU A 49 14.63 4.98 -10.00
CA GLU A 49 15.87 4.92 -10.78
C GLU A 49 16.59 3.58 -10.53
N LYS A 50 16.71 3.16 -9.27
CA LYS A 50 17.28 1.85 -8.92
C LYS A 50 16.49 0.68 -9.49
N ALA A 51 15.19 0.87 -9.67
CA ALA A 51 14.29 -0.12 -10.28
C ALA A 51 14.30 -0.10 -11.82
N GLY A 52 15.03 0.84 -12.46
CA GLY A 52 15.05 1.01 -13.90
C GLY A 52 13.74 1.52 -14.52
N ILE A 53 12.91 2.22 -13.72
CA ILE A 53 11.63 2.79 -14.18
C ILE A 53 11.83 4.20 -14.72
N VAL A 54 12.69 4.98 -14.08
CA VAL A 54 13.11 6.31 -14.54
C VAL A 54 14.62 6.36 -14.65
N SER A 55 15.16 7.26 -15.46
CA SER A 55 16.60 7.52 -15.56
C SER A 55 16.87 9.01 -15.58
N LYS A 56 17.98 9.40 -14.99
CA LYS A 56 18.46 10.78 -14.99
C LYS A 56 19.18 11.05 -16.31
N ILE A 57 18.72 12.06 -17.06
CA ILE A 57 19.33 12.44 -18.35
C ILE A 57 20.43 13.47 -18.12
N ARG A 58 20.16 14.46 -17.30
CA ARG A 58 21.03 15.62 -17.11
C ARG A 58 21.18 15.99 -15.64
N ASN A 59 22.43 16.19 -15.23
CA ASN A 59 22.75 16.56 -13.86
C ASN A 59 23.10 18.06 -13.83
N ILE A 60 22.08 18.93 -13.71
CA ILE A 60 22.30 20.37 -13.65
C ILE A 60 22.46 20.79 -12.18
N ASP A 61 21.39 20.70 -11.41
CA ASP A 61 21.34 20.92 -9.97
C ASP A 61 20.40 19.92 -9.31
N ARG A 62 20.40 19.85 -7.96
CA ARG A 62 19.57 18.89 -7.23
C ARG A 62 18.07 19.02 -7.53
N ARG A 63 17.58 20.23 -7.92
CA ARG A 63 16.17 20.49 -8.25
C ARG A 63 15.88 20.41 -9.74
N ASP A 64 16.83 20.78 -10.59
CA ASP A 64 16.67 20.98 -12.03
C ASP A 64 17.20 19.83 -12.87
N SER A 65 17.65 18.75 -12.23
CA SER A 65 18.02 17.53 -12.94
C SER A 65 16.86 17.01 -13.75
N GLU A 66 17.08 16.78 -15.03
CA GLU A 66 16.09 16.22 -15.95
C GLU A 66 16.10 14.69 -15.89
N TRP A 67 14.92 14.14 -15.93
CA TRP A 67 14.68 12.71 -15.88
C TRP A 67 13.91 12.25 -17.11
N THR A 68 13.93 10.97 -17.39
CA THR A 68 13.07 10.33 -18.40
C THR A 68 12.37 9.13 -17.79
N LEU A 69 11.13 8.91 -18.20
CA LEU A 69 10.38 7.71 -17.88
C LEU A 69 10.79 6.63 -18.87
N LEU A 70 11.50 5.60 -18.40
CA LEU A 70 11.94 4.46 -19.24
C LEU A 70 10.82 3.45 -19.42
N LYS A 71 9.97 3.28 -18.39
CA LYS A 71 8.92 2.26 -18.38
C LYS A 71 7.67 2.79 -17.70
N ASP A 72 6.58 2.88 -18.45
CA ASP A 72 5.26 3.16 -17.88
C ASP A 72 4.65 1.85 -17.34
N GLU A 73 4.53 1.77 -16.02
CA GLU A 73 3.98 0.60 -15.32
C GLU A 73 2.44 0.61 -15.25
N GLY A 74 1.79 1.57 -15.91
CA GLY A 74 0.34 1.70 -15.95
C GLY A 74 -0.22 2.68 -14.91
N VAL A 75 -1.48 2.52 -14.57
CA VAL A 75 -2.23 3.49 -13.73
C VAL A 75 -1.75 3.49 -12.28
N GLU A 76 -1.42 2.32 -11.74
CA GLU A 76 -1.00 2.17 -10.34
C GLU A 76 0.47 2.53 -10.14
N ALA A 77 0.75 3.28 -9.06
CA ALA A 77 2.10 3.68 -8.70
C ALA A 77 2.99 2.46 -8.40
N PRO A 78 4.15 2.34 -9.05
CA PRO A 78 5.11 1.29 -8.74
C PRO A 78 5.51 1.29 -7.26
N ARG A 79 5.36 0.15 -6.59
CA ARG A 79 5.78 -0.03 -5.20
C ARG A 79 7.18 -0.61 -5.17
N VAL A 80 8.17 0.27 -5.13
CA VAL A 80 9.58 -0.09 -5.02
C VAL A 80 10.13 0.29 -3.64
N ASN A 81 11.04 -0.52 -3.12
CA ASN A 81 11.76 -0.21 -1.89
C ASN A 81 13.04 0.58 -2.19
N HIS A 82 13.75 1.02 -1.16
CA HIS A 82 14.99 1.79 -1.26
C HIS A 82 16.17 1.06 -1.96
N HIS A 83 16.03 -0.25 -2.22
CA HIS A 83 16.97 -1.05 -3.03
C HIS A 83 16.53 -1.19 -4.49
N GLY A 84 15.43 -0.56 -4.92
CA GLY A 84 14.87 -0.70 -6.27
C GLY A 84 14.13 -2.02 -6.50
N LYS A 85 13.96 -2.85 -5.48
CA LYS A 85 13.18 -4.10 -5.60
C LYS A 85 11.70 -3.81 -5.44
N ARG A 86 10.87 -4.47 -6.23
CA ARG A 86 9.40 -4.39 -6.07
C ARG A 86 9.01 -4.86 -4.68
N SER A 87 8.14 -4.11 -4.04
CA SER A 87 7.57 -4.52 -2.76
C SER A 87 6.58 -5.66 -3.00
N THR A 88 6.86 -6.80 -2.43
CA THR A 88 5.97 -7.98 -2.46
C THR A 88 4.88 -7.91 -1.39
N HIS A 89 4.95 -6.91 -0.51
CA HIS A 89 4.03 -6.79 0.63
C HIS A 89 2.56 -6.67 0.21
N ALA A 90 2.26 -5.93 -0.86
CA ALA A 90 0.89 -5.81 -1.37
C ALA A 90 0.33 -7.15 -1.86
N GLY A 91 1.15 -7.95 -2.56
CA GLY A 91 0.78 -9.30 -2.96
C GLY A 91 0.58 -10.22 -1.76
N GLY A 92 1.40 -10.06 -0.70
CA GLY A 92 1.22 -10.81 0.54
C GLY A 92 -0.11 -10.55 1.22
N VAL A 93 -0.53 -9.29 1.31
CA VAL A 93 -1.84 -8.89 1.87
C VAL A 93 -3.00 -9.44 1.04
N GLU A 94 -2.90 -9.35 -0.28
CA GLU A 94 -3.89 -9.94 -1.19
C GLU A 94 -3.99 -11.46 -1.03
N ASN A 95 -2.84 -12.14 -0.93
CA ASN A 95 -2.79 -13.58 -0.69
C ASN A 95 -3.38 -13.95 0.68
N ILE A 96 -3.14 -13.15 1.74
CA ILE A 96 -3.83 -13.33 3.02
C ILE A 96 -5.34 -13.27 2.81
N TRP A 97 -5.86 -12.22 2.18
CA TRP A 97 -7.30 -12.06 1.97
C TRP A 97 -7.94 -13.26 1.25
N ARG A 98 -7.26 -13.78 0.23
CA ARG A 98 -7.68 -15.00 -0.47
C ARG A 98 -7.66 -16.24 0.44
N ALA A 99 -6.58 -16.39 1.24
CA ALA A 99 -6.41 -17.53 2.14
C ALA A 99 -7.43 -17.54 3.29
N LEU A 100 -7.93 -16.37 3.76
CA LEU A 100 -8.90 -16.29 4.85
C LEU A 100 -10.19 -17.08 4.58
N ARG A 101 -10.55 -17.28 3.32
CA ARG A 101 -11.73 -18.06 2.94
C ARG A 101 -11.56 -19.57 3.16
N ILE A 102 -10.32 -20.02 3.16
CA ILE A 102 -9.95 -21.44 3.26
C ILE A 102 -9.53 -21.76 4.70
N LEU A 103 -8.85 -20.81 5.34
CA LEU A 103 -8.42 -20.93 6.73
C LEU A 103 -9.62 -20.76 7.67
N GLY A 104 -9.82 -21.71 8.56
CA GLY A 104 -10.86 -21.62 9.59
C GLY A 104 -10.46 -20.60 10.67
N GLU A 105 -9.84 -21.08 11.75
CA GLU A 105 -9.25 -20.27 12.82
C GLU A 105 -7.72 -20.36 12.73
N PHE A 106 -7.02 -19.24 12.66
CA PHE A 106 -5.60 -19.18 12.34
C PHE A 106 -4.88 -18.07 13.12
N THR A 107 -3.57 -18.22 13.26
CA THR A 107 -2.66 -17.19 13.79
C THR A 107 -2.09 -16.32 12.68
N ALA A 108 -1.47 -15.19 13.05
CA ALA A 108 -0.78 -14.35 12.07
C ALA A 108 0.38 -15.08 11.36
N ALA A 109 1.08 -15.98 12.07
CA ALA A 109 2.15 -16.80 11.48
C ALA A 109 1.61 -17.78 10.43
N GLU A 110 0.49 -18.46 10.72
CA GLU A 110 -0.16 -19.38 9.78
C GLU A 110 -0.67 -18.63 8.54
N ALA A 111 -1.27 -17.45 8.73
CA ALA A 111 -1.70 -16.59 7.62
C ALA A 111 -0.51 -16.09 6.78
N ALA A 112 0.59 -15.70 7.42
CA ALA A 112 1.82 -15.30 6.72
C ALA A 112 2.41 -16.43 5.90
N ALA A 113 2.47 -17.63 6.47
CA ALA A 113 2.96 -18.84 5.78
C ALA A 113 2.08 -19.18 4.56
N ALA A 114 0.76 -19.19 4.71
CA ALA A 114 -0.19 -19.45 3.63
C ALA A 114 -0.15 -18.40 2.51
N ALA A 115 0.21 -17.15 2.83
CA ALA A 115 0.28 -16.05 1.87
C ALA A 115 1.64 -15.90 1.19
N SER A 116 2.68 -16.55 1.72
CA SER A 116 4.06 -16.49 1.20
C SER A 116 4.26 -17.51 0.09
N VAL A 117 3.68 -17.25 -1.09
CA VAL A 117 3.70 -18.12 -2.26
C VAL A 117 4.20 -17.36 -3.50
N ASN A 118 4.75 -18.08 -4.47
CA ASN A 118 5.18 -17.54 -5.77
C ASN A 118 6.16 -16.35 -5.65
N GLY A 119 7.12 -16.40 -4.72
CA GLY A 119 8.11 -15.35 -4.52
C GLY A 119 7.59 -14.12 -3.75
N VAL A 120 6.33 -14.13 -3.36
CA VAL A 120 5.75 -13.15 -2.44
C VAL A 120 6.04 -13.59 -1.02
N CYS A 121 6.57 -12.68 -0.19
CA CYS A 121 6.81 -12.93 1.23
C CYS A 121 6.14 -11.85 2.06
N ILE A 122 5.43 -12.27 3.10
CA ILE A 122 4.91 -11.38 4.13
C ILE A 122 5.39 -11.88 5.51
N SER A 123 5.88 -10.96 6.34
CA SER A 123 6.29 -11.31 7.70
C SER A 123 5.08 -11.55 8.60
N GLU A 124 5.25 -12.35 9.66
CA GLU A 124 4.24 -12.54 10.70
C GLU A 124 3.76 -11.20 11.26
N PHE A 125 4.68 -10.26 11.52
CA PHE A 125 4.33 -8.92 11.97
C PHE A 125 3.46 -8.16 10.96
N GLY A 126 3.81 -8.22 9.66
CA GLY A 126 3.01 -7.60 8.59
C GLY A 126 1.60 -8.20 8.49
N ALA A 127 1.50 -9.53 8.60
CA ALA A 127 0.22 -10.23 8.63
C ALA A 127 -0.59 -9.84 9.88
N HIS A 128 0.04 -9.78 11.07
CA HIS A 128 -0.63 -9.38 12.31
C HIS A 128 -1.18 -7.95 12.24
N VAL A 129 -0.41 -7.01 11.69
CA VAL A 129 -0.85 -5.61 11.52
C VAL A 129 -2.07 -5.53 10.61
N TYR A 130 -2.04 -6.23 9.47
CA TYR A 130 -3.15 -6.26 8.53
C TYR A 130 -4.41 -6.90 9.16
N LEU A 131 -4.28 -8.08 9.76
CA LEU A 131 -5.39 -8.80 10.42
C LEU A 131 -5.99 -7.99 11.58
N SER A 132 -5.15 -7.26 12.33
CA SER A 132 -5.63 -6.36 13.38
C SER A 132 -6.45 -5.20 12.80
N GLY A 133 -6.04 -4.64 11.66
CA GLY A 133 -6.84 -3.65 10.94
C GLY A 133 -8.18 -4.22 10.48
N LEU A 134 -8.19 -5.43 9.91
CA LEU A 134 -9.43 -6.12 9.52
C LEU A 134 -10.34 -6.42 10.71
N ALA A 135 -9.77 -6.72 11.89
CA ALA A 135 -10.55 -6.95 13.11
C ALA A 135 -11.25 -5.67 13.59
N LYS A 136 -10.56 -4.52 13.52
CA LYS A 136 -11.17 -3.21 13.81
C LYS A 136 -12.39 -2.93 12.92
N ALA A 137 -12.32 -3.30 11.64
CA ALA A 137 -13.40 -3.12 10.67
C ALA A 137 -14.46 -4.25 10.69
N GLY A 138 -14.30 -5.26 11.56
CA GLY A 138 -15.25 -6.36 11.72
C GLY A 138 -15.21 -7.43 10.63
N TYR A 139 -14.19 -7.45 9.76
CA TYR A 139 -14.02 -8.51 8.75
C TYR A 139 -13.55 -9.84 9.34
N VAL A 140 -12.77 -9.76 10.41
CA VAL A 140 -12.32 -10.94 11.16
C VAL A 140 -12.60 -10.77 12.64
N THR A 141 -12.90 -11.86 13.32
CA THR A 141 -12.92 -11.90 14.79
C THR A 141 -11.52 -12.17 15.32
N ARG A 142 -11.23 -11.68 16.52
CA ARG A 142 -9.97 -11.86 17.23
C ARG A 142 -10.23 -12.52 18.58
N LYS A 143 -9.49 -13.60 18.88
CA LYS A 143 -9.51 -14.29 20.18
C LYS A 143 -8.09 -14.45 20.73
N GLY A 144 -7.94 -14.43 22.04
CA GLY A 144 -6.65 -14.58 22.71
C GLY A 144 -5.77 -13.33 22.65
N GLY A 145 -4.47 -13.50 22.80
CA GLY A 145 -3.50 -12.39 22.88
C GLY A 145 -3.16 -11.97 24.30
N THR A 146 -3.53 -12.77 25.30
CA THR A 146 -3.05 -12.68 26.68
C THR A 146 -1.75 -13.47 26.85
N ALA A 147 -1.03 -13.23 27.93
CA ALA A 147 0.26 -13.88 28.21
C ALA A 147 0.19 -15.41 28.02
N GLY A 148 1.03 -15.94 27.13
CA GLY A 148 1.12 -17.36 26.82
C GLY A 148 0.13 -17.88 25.74
N CYS A 149 -0.84 -17.09 25.30
CA CYS A 149 -1.81 -17.50 24.28
C CYS A 149 -1.65 -16.68 23.00
N LYS A 150 -1.34 -17.33 21.87
CA LYS A 150 -1.22 -16.65 20.56
C LYS A 150 -2.59 -16.12 20.12
N THR A 151 -2.61 -14.90 19.60
CA THR A 151 -3.81 -14.33 19.00
C THR A 151 -4.26 -15.16 17.80
N ARG A 152 -5.51 -15.56 17.78
CA ARG A 152 -6.16 -16.26 16.67
C ARG A 152 -7.19 -15.36 16.01
N PHE A 153 -7.31 -15.51 14.70
CA PHE A 153 -8.23 -14.77 13.86
C PHE A 153 -9.15 -15.73 13.12
N ARG A 154 -10.35 -15.27 12.80
CA ARG A 154 -11.31 -16.02 11.98
C ARG A 154 -12.08 -15.05 11.10
N LEU A 155 -12.21 -15.35 9.80
CA LEU A 155 -13.05 -14.58 8.89
C LEU A 155 -14.51 -14.63 9.34
N VAL A 156 -15.17 -13.48 9.26
CA VAL A 156 -16.63 -13.37 9.41
C VAL A 156 -17.26 -13.53 8.02
N PRO A 157 -17.89 -14.68 7.67
CA PRO A 157 -18.32 -14.95 6.30
C PRO A 157 -19.29 -13.90 5.74
N SER A 158 -20.19 -13.38 6.59
CA SER A 158 -21.14 -12.33 6.21
C SER A 158 -20.52 -10.98 5.87
N ARG A 159 -19.25 -10.79 6.23
CA ARG A 159 -18.48 -9.56 5.94
C ARG A 159 -17.54 -9.69 4.74
N TYR A 160 -17.53 -10.83 4.06
CA TYR A 160 -16.74 -10.98 2.84
C TYR A 160 -17.39 -10.21 1.69
N THR A 161 -16.78 -9.10 1.29
CA THR A 161 -17.36 -8.15 0.31
C THR A 161 -16.98 -8.46 -1.13
N GLY A 162 -15.94 -9.28 -1.37
CA GLY A 162 -15.54 -9.61 -2.73
C GLY A 162 -14.04 -9.95 -2.86
N PRO A 163 -13.55 -10.08 -4.11
CA PRO A 163 -12.20 -10.58 -4.38
C PRO A 163 -11.10 -9.58 -4.05
N LYS A 164 -11.38 -8.29 -4.08
CA LYS A 164 -10.39 -7.24 -3.74
C LYS A 164 -10.24 -7.18 -2.22
N HIS A 165 -9.00 -7.16 -1.75
CA HIS A 165 -8.71 -7.10 -0.32
C HIS A 165 -8.99 -5.70 0.26
N PRO A 166 -9.62 -5.59 1.45
CA PRO A 166 -9.72 -4.30 2.15
C PRO A 166 -8.34 -3.74 2.48
N ILE A 167 -8.18 -2.44 2.36
CA ILE A 167 -6.90 -1.75 2.51
C ILE A 167 -6.85 -1.06 3.88
N TYR A 168 -5.98 -1.55 4.76
CA TYR A 168 -5.70 -0.87 6.02
C TYR A 168 -4.71 0.27 5.81
N GLN A 169 -5.19 1.49 5.88
CA GLN A 169 -4.41 2.72 5.71
C GLN A 169 -3.91 3.20 7.07
N ARG A 170 -2.70 2.79 7.44
CA ARG A 170 -2.10 3.05 8.76
C ARG A 170 -1.96 4.53 9.09
N ASP A 171 -1.62 5.36 8.13
CA ASP A 171 -1.40 6.80 8.31
C ASP A 171 -2.68 7.55 8.74
N PHE A 172 -3.84 6.98 8.39
CA PHE A 172 -5.16 7.53 8.73
C PHE A 172 -5.91 6.67 9.75
N ASP A 173 -5.32 5.56 10.19
CA ASP A 173 -5.94 4.51 11.02
C ASP A 173 -7.39 4.21 10.58
N GLN A 174 -7.53 3.85 9.29
CA GLN A 174 -8.81 3.54 8.65
C GLN A 174 -8.72 2.32 7.74
N VAL A 175 -9.85 1.69 7.48
CA VAL A 175 -9.98 0.58 6.52
C VAL A 175 -10.88 1.01 5.38
N TYR A 176 -10.34 0.98 4.16
CA TYR A 176 -11.06 1.20 2.91
C TYR A 176 -11.34 -0.12 2.22
N ASP A 177 -12.58 -0.33 1.80
CA ASP A 177 -12.97 -1.51 1.03
C ASP A 177 -13.16 -1.16 -0.46
N PRO A 178 -12.28 -1.66 -1.34
CA PRO A 178 -12.38 -1.38 -2.77
C PRO A 178 -13.53 -2.12 -3.48
N ASN A 179 -14.18 -3.09 -2.84
CA ASN A 179 -15.38 -3.74 -3.39
C ASN A 179 -16.63 -2.90 -3.16
N LEU A 180 -16.66 -2.15 -2.05
CA LEU A 180 -17.76 -1.26 -1.67
C LEU A 180 -17.49 0.21 -2.05
N ASP A 181 -16.26 0.52 -2.48
CA ASP A 181 -15.75 1.87 -2.76
C ASP A 181 -15.96 2.87 -1.60
N GLN A 182 -15.76 2.41 -0.36
CA GLN A 182 -15.95 3.23 0.83
C GLN A 182 -14.99 2.92 1.97
N VAL A 183 -14.80 3.89 2.88
CA VAL A 183 -14.13 3.68 4.17
C VAL A 183 -15.14 3.02 5.10
N VAL A 184 -14.88 1.77 5.49
CA VAL A 184 -15.78 0.96 6.32
C VAL A 184 -15.50 1.09 7.81
N TRP A 185 -14.32 1.60 8.16
CA TRP A 185 -13.93 1.85 9.55
C TRP A 185 -12.91 2.97 9.62
N ARG A 186 -13.05 3.85 10.61
CA ARG A 186 -12.09 4.92 10.93
C ARG A 186 -12.02 5.12 12.42
N LYS A 187 -10.81 5.25 12.96
CA LYS A 187 -10.60 5.49 14.39
C LYS A 187 -11.26 6.79 14.88
N ALA A 188 -11.22 7.85 14.08
CA ALA A 188 -11.83 9.14 14.45
C ALA A 188 -13.35 9.05 14.70
N ASP A 189 -14.04 8.12 14.03
CA ASP A 189 -15.50 7.97 14.16
C ASP A 189 -15.90 7.29 15.49
N GLN A 190 -14.95 6.65 16.18
CA GLN A 190 -15.20 5.98 17.47
C GLN A 190 -15.11 6.92 18.68
N VAL A 191 -14.45 8.08 18.52
CA VAL A 191 -14.26 9.05 19.61
C VAL A 191 -15.52 9.91 19.85
N VAL A 192 -16.47 9.89 18.91
CA VAL A 192 -17.70 10.72 18.96
C VAL A 192 -18.89 9.95 19.57
N SER A 193 -18.73 8.67 19.92
CA SER A 193 -19.81 7.78 20.39
C SER A 193 -19.70 7.40 21.88
N GLU A 194 -18.90 8.11 22.68
CA GLU A 194 -18.86 8.08 24.16
C GLU A 194 -19.47 9.40 24.72
#